data_94918a36a32bb7d8cd5355cf2aafee6a
#
_entry.id   94918a36a32bb7d8cd5355cf2aafee6a
#
_cell.length_a   1.000
_cell.length_b   1.000
_cell.length_c   1.000
_cell.angle_alpha   90.00
_cell.angle_beta   90.00
_cell.angle_gamma   90.00
#
_symmetry.space_group_name_H-M   'P 1'
#
loop_
_entity.id
_entity.type
_entity.pdbx_description
1 polymer ?
#
loop_
_entity_poly.entity_id
_entity_poly.type
_entity_poly.pdbx_seq_one_letter_code
_entity_poly.pdbx_strand_id
1 'polypeptide(L)'
;PALATDAAPLLAAAMLCADSESSIEDVIFERRFGCAEGFCRLGAQAETAGRVLTIAPGGHLCGTVVEAPDLRGGAALVLAGLAARGTTVITHPAHIDRGYAGFTEILAGLGAQIRRESAPGNGSVKKTSAKKQICLAIGTKR
;
A
#
# COMPACT_ATOMS: atom_id res chain seq x y z
N PRO A 1 6.94 -10.74 -22.02
CA PRO A 1 6.41 -10.75 -20.66
C PRO A 1 4.91 -10.52 -20.71
N ALA A 2 4.14 -11.28 -19.91
CA ALA A 2 2.69 -11.19 -19.90
C ALA A 2 2.16 -9.98 -19.11
N LEU A 3 3.01 -9.38 -18.24
CA LEU A 3 2.64 -8.26 -17.37
C LEU A 3 3.73 -7.19 -17.39
N ALA A 4 3.32 -5.93 -17.46
CA ALA A 4 4.24 -4.82 -17.27
C ALA A 4 4.74 -4.79 -15.80
N THR A 5 6.05 -4.64 -15.60
CA THR A 5 6.66 -4.62 -14.26
C THR A 5 6.07 -3.55 -13.34
N ASP A 6 5.63 -2.42 -13.89
CA ASP A 6 4.98 -1.36 -13.12
C ASP A 6 3.59 -1.74 -12.58
N ALA A 7 2.92 -2.71 -13.20
CA ALA A 7 1.64 -3.23 -12.74
C ALA A 7 1.79 -4.36 -11.70
N ALA A 8 2.97 -4.97 -11.57
CA ALA A 8 3.19 -6.12 -10.71
C ALA A 8 2.82 -5.87 -9.23
N PRO A 9 3.20 -4.76 -8.57
CA PRO A 9 2.79 -4.50 -7.19
C PRO A 9 1.28 -4.26 -7.05
N LEU A 10 0.62 -3.65 -8.05
CA LEU A 10 -0.82 -3.43 -8.03
C LEU A 10 -1.59 -4.75 -8.18
N LEU A 11 -1.11 -5.65 -9.05
CA LEU A 11 -1.66 -6.99 -9.17
C LEU A 11 -1.44 -7.78 -7.87
N ALA A 12 -0.27 -7.68 -7.25
CA ALA A 12 -0.01 -8.29 -5.95
C ALA A 12 -1.03 -7.85 -4.88
N ALA A 13 -1.43 -6.59 -4.87
CA ALA A 13 -2.48 -6.11 -3.97
C ALA A 13 -3.84 -6.78 -4.26
N ALA A 14 -4.18 -7.04 -5.53
CA ALA A 14 -5.40 -7.77 -5.89
C ALA A 14 -5.33 -9.24 -5.46
N MET A 15 -4.14 -9.87 -5.54
CA MET A 15 -3.90 -11.26 -5.10
C MET A 15 -4.15 -11.46 -3.60
N LEU A 16 -4.10 -10.41 -2.78
CA LEU A 16 -4.46 -10.48 -1.35
C LEU A 16 -5.91 -10.92 -1.11
N CYS A 17 -6.77 -10.79 -2.10
CA CYS A 17 -8.17 -11.18 -2.05
C CYS A 17 -8.45 -12.54 -2.73
N ALA A 18 -7.41 -13.25 -3.17
CA ALA A 18 -7.56 -14.54 -3.83
C ALA A 18 -7.87 -15.67 -2.84
N ASP A 19 -8.64 -16.66 -3.30
CA ASP A 19 -9.03 -17.84 -2.51
C ASP A 19 -7.96 -18.95 -2.53
N SER A 20 -6.89 -18.77 -3.32
CA SER A 20 -5.79 -19.73 -3.46
C SER A 20 -4.44 -19.03 -3.36
N GLU A 21 -3.40 -19.81 -3.10
CA GLU A 21 -2.03 -19.30 -3.16
C GLU A 21 -1.74 -18.71 -4.53
N SER A 22 -1.12 -17.55 -4.51
CA SER A 22 -0.78 -16.79 -5.70
C SER A 22 0.69 -16.40 -5.67
N SER A 23 1.36 -16.44 -6.81
CA SER A 23 2.74 -15.98 -6.92
C SER A 23 2.94 -15.08 -8.14
N ILE A 24 3.87 -14.15 -8.02
CA ILE A 24 4.24 -13.23 -9.10
C ILE A 24 5.75 -13.04 -9.08
N GLU A 25 6.36 -13.15 -10.26
CA GLU A 25 7.79 -12.92 -10.47
C GLU A 25 8.00 -11.63 -11.28
N ASP A 26 8.93 -10.79 -10.82
CA ASP A 26 9.41 -9.66 -11.62
C ASP A 26 10.84 -9.91 -12.07
N VAL A 27 11.00 -10.22 -13.35
CA VAL A 27 12.31 -10.51 -13.95
C VAL A 27 13.15 -9.26 -14.24
N ILE A 28 12.57 -8.07 -14.12
CA ILE A 28 13.22 -6.78 -14.43
C ILE A 28 13.87 -6.19 -13.18
N PHE A 29 13.13 -6.13 -12.05
CA PHE A 29 13.60 -5.48 -10.81
C PHE A 29 13.70 -6.48 -9.66
N GLU A 30 14.85 -6.52 -9.00
CA GLU A 30 15.13 -7.43 -7.88
C GLU A 30 14.34 -7.08 -6.60
N ARG A 31 13.98 -5.82 -6.43
CA ARG A 31 13.29 -5.31 -5.23
C ARG A 31 11.92 -4.71 -5.57
N ARG A 32 11.21 -5.29 -6.54
CA ARG A 32 9.92 -4.77 -6.99
C ARG A 32 8.86 -4.83 -5.89
N PHE A 33 8.91 -5.80 -5.01
CA PHE A 33 7.89 -6.08 -4.00
C PHE A 33 8.22 -5.52 -2.61
N GLY A 34 8.74 -4.28 -2.54
CA GLY A 34 8.93 -3.58 -1.27
C GLY A 34 7.63 -3.37 -0.45
N CYS A 35 6.46 -3.53 -1.09
CA CYS A 35 5.16 -3.50 -0.42
C CYS A 35 4.84 -4.75 0.41
N ALA A 36 5.58 -5.85 0.26
CA ALA A 36 5.29 -7.13 0.92
C ALA A 36 5.28 -7.00 2.46
N GLU A 37 6.22 -6.26 3.03
CA GLU A 37 6.22 -5.98 4.48
C GLU A 37 4.95 -5.25 4.91
N GLY A 38 4.51 -4.27 4.13
CA GLY A 38 3.26 -3.56 4.38
C GLY A 38 2.04 -4.47 4.28
N PHE A 39 2.02 -5.43 3.34
CA PHE A 39 0.98 -6.45 3.25
C PHE A 39 0.93 -7.34 4.49
N CYS A 40 2.09 -7.79 4.98
CA CYS A 40 2.18 -8.56 6.22
C CYS A 40 1.66 -7.77 7.42
N ARG A 41 1.99 -6.47 7.51
CA ARG A 41 1.48 -5.60 8.58
C ARG A 41 -0.03 -5.42 8.51
N LEU A 42 -0.63 -5.46 7.33
CA LEU A 42 -2.08 -5.46 7.15
C LEU A 42 -2.74 -6.81 7.50
N GLY A 43 -1.96 -7.87 7.75
CA GLY A 43 -2.45 -9.20 8.11
C GLY A 43 -2.43 -10.22 6.98
N ALA A 44 -1.82 -9.91 5.84
CA ALA A 44 -1.59 -10.88 4.79
C ALA A 44 -0.46 -11.83 5.13
N GLN A 45 -0.49 -13.02 4.55
CA GLN A 45 0.61 -13.97 4.55
C GLN A 45 1.36 -13.83 3.22
N ALA A 46 2.35 -12.96 3.20
CA ALA A 46 3.12 -12.62 2.00
C ALA A 46 4.62 -12.81 2.27
N GLU A 47 5.29 -13.49 1.36
CA GLU A 47 6.73 -13.78 1.45
C GLU A 47 7.43 -13.43 0.13
N THR A 48 8.62 -12.86 0.24
CA THR A 48 9.47 -12.59 -0.93
C THR A 48 10.70 -13.48 -0.91
N ALA A 49 10.94 -14.18 -2.01
CA ALA A 49 12.14 -14.96 -2.24
C ALA A 49 12.80 -14.47 -3.54
N GLY A 50 13.85 -13.65 -3.41
CA GLY A 50 14.49 -13.03 -4.54
C GLY A 50 13.51 -12.12 -5.31
N ARG A 51 13.16 -12.50 -6.53
CA ARG A 51 12.26 -11.75 -7.44
C ARG A 51 10.81 -12.22 -7.40
N VAL A 52 10.52 -13.23 -6.58
CA VAL A 52 9.18 -13.82 -6.46
C VAL A 52 8.52 -13.34 -5.19
N LEU A 53 7.28 -12.88 -5.31
CA LEU A 53 6.37 -12.67 -4.20
C LEU A 53 5.33 -13.79 -4.20
N THR A 54 5.18 -14.48 -3.09
CA THR A 54 4.13 -15.47 -2.85
C THR A 54 3.17 -14.96 -1.79
N ILE A 55 1.88 -15.12 -2.03
CA ILE A 55 0.80 -14.71 -1.14
C ILE A 55 -0.07 -15.94 -0.86
N ALA A 56 -0.15 -16.35 0.39
CA ALA A 56 -1.03 -17.43 0.81
C ALA A 56 -2.46 -16.91 1.00
N PRO A 57 -3.49 -17.75 0.76
CA PRO A 57 -4.89 -17.38 0.95
C PRO A 57 -5.26 -17.23 2.41
N GLY A 58 -6.42 -16.63 2.69
CA GLY A 58 -7.03 -16.60 4.02
C GLY A 58 -6.50 -15.51 4.96
N GLY A 59 -5.69 -14.59 4.47
CA GLY A 59 -5.28 -13.41 5.25
C GLY A 59 -6.49 -12.53 5.63
N HIS A 60 -6.58 -12.16 6.90
CA HIS A 60 -7.59 -11.20 7.37
C HIS A 60 -6.99 -9.80 7.38
N LEU A 61 -7.22 -9.04 6.31
CA LEU A 61 -6.69 -7.71 6.18
C LEU A 61 -7.37 -6.76 7.17
N CYS A 62 -6.56 -6.17 8.05
CA CYS A 62 -6.98 -5.18 9.04
C CYS A 62 -6.18 -3.89 8.89
N GLY A 63 -6.87 -2.76 9.00
CA GLY A 63 -6.27 -1.45 8.90
C GLY A 63 -5.21 -1.22 9.98
N THR A 64 -4.08 -0.66 9.58
CA THR A 64 -2.94 -0.31 10.42
C THR A 64 -2.13 0.82 9.79
N VAL A 65 -1.05 1.21 10.44
CA VAL A 65 -0.11 2.19 9.89
C VAL A 65 0.95 1.47 9.06
N VAL A 66 1.09 1.84 7.80
CA VAL A 66 2.11 1.34 6.87
C VAL A 66 2.82 2.49 6.18
N GLU A 67 4.04 2.25 5.73
CA GLU A 67 4.84 3.23 5.02
C GLU A 67 4.88 2.92 3.53
N ALA A 68 4.69 3.95 2.69
CA ALA A 68 4.87 3.82 1.25
C ALA A 68 6.37 3.67 0.93
N PRO A 69 6.85 2.49 0.48
CA PRO A 69 8.27 2.25 0.26
C PRO A 69 8.77 2.99 -0.99
N ASP A 70 7.93 3.07 -1.99
CA ASP A 70 8.16 3.72 -3.28
C ASP A 70 6.84 4.07 -3.96
N LEU A 71 6.90 4.54 -5.20
CA LEU A 71 5.73 4.93 -6.00
C LEU A 71 4.74 3.77 -6.19
N ARG A 72 5.22 2.62 -6.68
CA ARG A 72 4.36 1.48 -7.05
C ARG A 72 3.93 0.67 -5.84
N GLY A 73 4.84 0.46 -4.91
CA GLY A 73 4.55 -0.21 -3.63
C GLY A 73 3.58 0.61 -2.77
N GLY A 74 3.74 1.93 -2.75
CA GLY A 74 2.80 2.81 -2.06
C GLY A 74 1.38 2.73 -2.64
N ALA A 75 1.24 2.76 -3.97
CA ALA A 75 -0.06 2.59 -4.63
C ALA A 75 -0.67 1.21 -4.33
N ALA A 76 0.14 0.15 -4.32
CA ALA A 76 -0.31 -1.19 -3.95
C ALA A 76 -0.82 -1.25 -2.50
N LEU A 77 -0.15 -0.56 -1.56
CA LEU A 77 -0.62 -0.45 -0.16
C LEU A 77 -1.93 0.32 -0.04
N VAL A 78 -2.17 1.33 -0.89
CA VAL A 78 -3.48 2.00 -0.96
C VAL A 78 -4.56 1.01 -1.35
N LEU A 79 -4.36 0.22 -2.40
CA LEU A 79 -5.31 -0.81 -2.84
C LEU A 79 -5.55 -1.88 -1.76
N ALA A 80 -4.49 -2.36 -1.11
CA ALA A 80 -4.62 -3.29 0.02
C ALA A 80 -5.41 -2.69 1.19
N GLY A 81 -5.18 -1.40 1.50
CA GLY A 81 -5.93 -0.66 2.51
C GLY A 81 -7.42 -0.52 2.20
N LEU A 82 -7.80 -0.43 0.92
CA LEU A 82 -9.22 -0.43 0.51
C LEU A 82 -9.90 -1.77 0.77
N ALA A 83 -9.16 -2.88 0.74
CA ALA A 83 -9.67 -4.22 1.04
C ALA A 83 -9.66 -4.53 2.55
N ALA A 84 -8.87 -3.82 3.34
CA ALA A 84 -8.71 -4.05 4.77
C ALA A 84 -9.91 -3.54 5.58
N ARG A 85 -10.22 -4.23 6.67
CA ARG A 85 -11.24 -3.77 7.64
C ARG A 85 -10.66 -2.68 8.54
N GLY A 86 -11.46 -1.66 8.83
CA GLY A 86 -11.05 -0.55 9.68
C GLY A 86 -10.31 0.55 8.91
N THR A 87 -9.38 1.24 9.55
CA THR A 87 -8.66 2.36 8.95
C THR A 87 -7.19 2.01 8.71
N THR A 88 -6.74 2.17 7.49
CA THR A 88 -5.33 2.10 7.11
C THR A 88 -4.75 3.50 6.97
N VAL A 89 -3.62 3.75 7.59
CA VAL A 89 -2.88 5.00 7.46
C VAL A 89 -1.59 4.74 6.68
N ILE A 90 -1.42 5.44 5.56
CA ILE A 90 -0.23 5.32 4.73
C ILE A 90 0.62 6.57 4.91
N THR A 91 1.81 6.40 5.44
CA THR A 91 2.80 7.47 5.60
C THR A 91 3.62 7.67 4.32
N HIS A 92 4.27 8.82 4.18
CA HIS A 92 5.08 9.19 3.01
C HIS A 92 4.33 9.14 1.65
N PRO A 93 3.08 9.65 1.54
CA PRO A 93 2.29 9.60 0.31
C PRO A 93 2.92 10.39 -0.85
N ALA A 94 3.91 11.24 -0.59
CA ALA A 94 4.67 11.95 -1.61
C ALA A 94 5.37 11.00 -2.61
N HIS A 95 5.67 9.76 -2.21
CA HIS A 95 6.17 8.74 -3.12
C HIS A 95 5.13 8.39 -4.19
N ILE A 96 3.86 8.31 -3.80
CA ILE A 96 2.73 7.98 -4.69
C ILE A 96 2.44 9.17 -5.63
N ASP A 97 2.45 10.38 -5.10
CA ASP A 97 2.08 11.61 -5.82
C ASP A 97 2.97 11.89 -7.03
N ARG A 98 4.22 11.43 -7.01
CA ARG A 98 5.16 11.63 -8.11
C ARG A 98 4.76 10.98 -9.43
N GLY A 99 3.91 9.96 -9.42
CA GLY A 99 3.52 9.25 -10.62
C GLY A 99 2.02 8.96 -10.75
N TYR A 100 1.23 9.25 -9.70
CA TYR A 100 -0.22 9.09 -9.71
C TYR A 100 -0.89 10.40 -9.33
N ALA A 101 -0.92 11.34 -10.28
CA ALA A 101 -1.58 12.63 -10.08
C ALA A 101 -3.07 12.44 -9.77
N GLY A 102 -3.57 13.09 -8.71
CA GLY A 102 -4.99 13.02 -8.35
C GLY A 102 -5.46 11.63 -7.87
N PHE A 103 -4.54 10.76 -7.42
CA PHE A 103 -4.88 9.37 -7.08
C PHE A 103 -5.95 9.27 -5.98
N THR A 104 -5.83 10.11 -4.95
CA THR A 104 -6.80 10.18 -3.86
C THR A 104 -8.18 10.60 -4.36
N GLU A 105 -8.22 11.63 -5.20
CA GLU A 105 -9.44 12.20 -5.78
C GLU A 105 -10.13 11.21 -6.73
N ILE A 106 -9.35 10.51 -7.54
CA ILE A 106 -9.85 9.47 -8.45
C ILE A 106 -10.49 8.33 -7.65
N LEU A 107 -9.80 7.81 -6.64
CA LEU A 107 -10.33 6.73 -5.82
C LEU A 107 -11.56 7.17 -5.02
N ALA A 108 -11.57 8.37 -4.47
CA ALA A 108 -12.74 8.92 -3.80
C ALA A 108 -13.94 9.06 -4.76
N GLY A 109 -13.70 9.49 -6.00
CA GLY A 109 -14.72 9.55 -7.06
C GLY A 109 -15.29 8.17 -7.43
N LEU A 110 -14.51 7.11 -7.25
CA LEU A 110 -14.96 5.71 -7.41
C LEU A 110 -15.66 5.16 -6.15
N GLY A 111 -15.85 5.97 -5.11
CA GLY A 111 -16.54 5.60 -3.88
C GLY A 111 -15.63 5.13 -2.74
N ALA A 112 -14.31 5.20 -2.90
CA ALA A 112 -13.38 4.85 -1.84
C ALA A 112 -13.44 5.88 -0.70
N GLN A 113 -13.40 5.38 0.54
CA GLN A 113 -13.31 6.23 1.74
C GLN A 113 -11.83 6.55 1.99
N ILE A 114 -11.30 7.50 1.27
CA ILE A 114 -9.89 7.90 1.32
C ILE A 114 -9.78 9.41 1.51
N ARG A 115 -8.85 9.86 2.38
CA ARG A 115 -8.58 11.27 2.61
C ARG A 115 -7.12 11.52 2.95
N ARG A 116 -6.67 12.72 2.72
CA ARG A 116 -5.36 13.19 3.18
C ARG A 116 -5.49 13.81 4.56
N GLU A 117 -4.61 13.41 5.45
CA GLU A 117 -4.51 13.96 6.80
C GLU A 117 -3.11 14.52 7.06
N SER A 118 -3.03 15.53 7.91
CA SER A 118 -1.75 15.90 8.50
C SER A 118 -1.34 14.80 9.47
N ALA A 119 -0.10 14.34 9.42
CA ALA A 119 0.38 13.34 10.36
C ALA A 119 0.12 13.81 11.79
N PRO A 120 -0.38 12.94 12.69
CA PRO A 120 -0.52 13.28 14.09
C PRO A 120 0.85 13.71 14.62
N GLY A 121 0.94 14.95 15.08
CA GLY A 121 2.17 15.48 15.66
C GLY A 121 2.53 14.63 16.87
N ASN A 122 3.67 13.95 16.81
CA ASN A 122 4.25 13.34 18.00
C ASN A 122 4.58 14.48 18.98
N GLY A 123 3.83 14.58 20.05
CA GLY A 123 4.07 15.54 21.10
C GLY A 123 5.51 15.44 21.59
N SER A 124 6.22 16.57 21.56
CA SER A 124 7.54 16.77 22.13
C SER A 124 8.74 16.29 21.31
N VAL A 125 9.12 17.07 20.27
CA VAL A 125 10.53 17.35 19.96
C VAL A 125 10.65 18.71 19.25
N LYS A 126 11.68 19.48 19.61
CA LYS A 126 12.05 20.84 19.26
C LYS A 126 11.84 21.25 17.78
N LYS A 127 11.35 22.49 17.61
CA LYS A 127 11.26 23.25 16.35
C LYS A 127 12.51 23.11 15.48
N THR A 128 12.44 22.32 14.44
CA THR A 128 13.28 22.46 13.26
C THR A 128 12.43 22.06 12.07
N SER A 129 12.10 23.02 11.21
CA SER A 129 11.46 22.92 9.90
C SER A 129 10.60 21.65 9.67
N ALA A 130 9.43 21.59 10.29
CA ALA A 130 8.49 20.51 10.10
C ALA A 130 7.90 20.63 8.69
N LYS A 131 8.44 19.91 7.71
CA LYS A 131 7.70 19.55 6.50
C LYS A 131 6.42 18.87 6.98
N LYS A 132 5.27 19.47 6.66
CA LYS A 132 3.94 18.92 6.97
C LYS A 132 3.90 17.49 6.45
N GLN A 133 4.03 16.53 7.35
CA GLN A 133 3.99 15.11 6.99
C GLN A 133 2.52 14.79 6.72
N ILE A 134 2.19 14.53 5.46
CA ILE A 134 0.85 14.16 5.01
C ILE A 134 0.77 12.64 5.09
N CYS A 135 -0.35 12.10 5.55
CA CYS A 135 -0.67 10.68 5.45
C CYS A 135 -2.02 10.50 4.74
N LEU A 136 -2.21 9.32 4.15
CA LEU A 136 -3.49 8.91 3.58
C LEU A 136 -4.21 8.04 4.60
N ALA A 137 -5.44 8.41 4.96
CA ALA A 137 -6.32 7.58 5.77
C ALA A 137 -7.36 6.93 4.85
N ILE A 138 -7.47 5.62 4.91
CA ILE A 138 -8.37 4.80 4.10
C ILE A 138 -9.25 4.02 5.07
N GLY A 139 -10.57 4.20 4.96
CA GLY A 139 -11.53 3.50 5.78
C GLY A 139 -12.50 2.66 4.96
N THR A 140 -12.90 1.51 5.48
CA THR A 140 -14.02 0.75 4.95
C THR A 140 -15.21 0.87 5.90
N LYS A 141 -16.36 1.33 5.39
CA LYS A 141 -17.64 1.17 6.10
C LYS A 141 -18.11 -0.27 5.83
N ARG A 142 -18.12 -1.07 6.85
CA ARG A 142 -18.98 -2.24 6.97
C ARG A 142 -19.81 -2.12 8.22
#